data_a31bf93792015bf7ca3323ed8cda983a
#
_entry.id   a31bf93792015bf7ca3323ed8cda983a
#
_cell.length_a   1.000
_cell.length_b   1.000
_cell.length_c   1.000
_cell.angle_alpha   90.00
_cell.angle_beta   90.00
_cell.angle_gamma   90.00
#
_symmetry.space_group_name_H-M   'P 1'
#
loop_
_entity.id
_entity.type
_entity.pdbx_description
1 polymer ?
#
loop_
_entity_poly.entity_id
_entity_poly.type
_entity_poly.pdbx_seq_one_letter_code
_entity_poly.pdbx_strand_id
1 'polypeptide(L)'
;MTNHDKDVALQWLEVRDERLDWLNVADWEPRDGGLQPVRVPKFWRNQWPARTARRGLSAAGVTLRLRTNSKKLVLSVTFIDSPDAPDNAAVAWERSRPSFFSLYRDGKYVCSVAALTQWTRQDVTIYDDPQIGEAEIQVLFPFYYRNAEIIVHAMGIEPQATLRRPAPDNRPRVLFHGDSITHGHGVTSPRETYVWQVAQKLGCVPLNYGFGGSAWADNVVAQTIASRNDWDVLTIMIGTNSLIGSDAAGKPETVAQYIAKYDSYLATIRAAAPAKPILCITPILNRADLKRSGNQNGERPNAYRDGIAGVVQRRQKSDVNLHLLDGLTLIDDSLYLLVTDNVHPNDAGMHRIAAGIATALKPILERLA
;
A
#
# COMPACT_ATOMS: atom_id res chain seq x y z
N MET A 1 -20.38 13.15 -40.43
CA MET A 1 -21.61 12.78 -39.67
C MET A 1 -21.12 12.36 -38.31
N THR A 2 -21.16 13.26 -37.36
CA THR A 2 -20.70 13.04 -35.97
C THR A 2 -21.85 12.37 -35.23
N ASN A 3 -21.66 11.08 -34.92
CA ASN A 3 -22.52 10.40 -33.97
C ASN A 3 -22.35 11.09 -32.61
N HIS A 4 -23.34 11.86 -32.19
CA HIS A 4 -23.50 12.20 -30.79
C HIS A 4 -23.72 10.89 -30.03
N ASP A 5 -22.72 10.46 -29.26
CA ASP A 5 -22.90 9.48 -28.21
C ASP A 5 -24.05 10.00 -27.33
N LYS A 6 -25.16 9.27 -27.36
CA LYS A 6 -26.24 9.50 -26.40
C LYS A 6 -25.62 9.18 -25.03
N ASP A 7 -25.41 10.19 -24.20
CA ASP A 7 -25.09 10.01 -22.79
C ASP A 7 -26.10 9.06 -22.17
N VAL A 8 -25.74 7.82 -22.03
CA VAL A 8 -26.57 6.83 -21.34
C VAL A 8 -26.67 7.29 -19.90
N ALA A 9 -27.87 7.64 -19.46
CA ALA A 9 -28.11 8.01 -18.08
C ALA A 9 -27.59 6.87 -17.17
N LEU A 10 -26.69 7.20 -16.24
CA LEU A 10 -26.13 6.21 -15.30
C LEU A 10 -27.04 6.05 -14.08
N GLN A 11 -27.15 4.84 -13.59
CA GLN A 11 -27.63 4.57 -12.25
C GLN A 11 -26.44 4.77 -11.28
N TRP A 12 -26.58 5.74 -10.39
CA TRP A 12 -25.59 6.03 -9.37
C TRP A 12 -25.88 5.23 -8.10
N LEU A 13 -24.87 4.59 -7.58
CA LEU A 13 -24.88 3.74 -6.39
C LEU A 13 -24.11 4.41 -5.28
N GLU A 14 -24.58 4.19 -4.05
CA GLU A 14 -23.86 4.63 -2.86
C GLU A 14 -22.57 3.85 -2.68
N VAL A 15 -21.56 4.49 -2.13
CA VAL A 15 -20.23 3.91 -1.90
C VAL A 15 -20.29 2.66 -1.00
N ARG A 16 -21.25 2.61 -0.07
CA ARG A 16 -21.48 1.48 0.85
C ARG A 16 -22.58 0.53 0.39
N ASP A 17 -22.94 0.53 -0.87
CA ASP A 17 -23.89 -0.46 -1.40
C ASP A 17 -23.36 -1.88 -1.08
N GLU A 18 -24.21 -2.72 -0.51
CA GLU A 18 -23.83 -4.08 -0.03
C GLU A 18 -23.32 -5.00 -1.13
N ARG A 19 -23.63 -4.69 -2.37
CA ARG A 19 -23.17 -5.43 -3.56
C ARG A 19 -21.74 -5.09 -3.96
N LEU A 20 -21.16 -4.04 -3.37
CA LEU A 20 -19.76 -3.66 -3.54
C LEU A 20 -18.90 -4.33 -2.47
N ASP A 21 -17.74 -4.82 -2.88
CA ASP A 21 -16.76 -5.40 -1.99
C ASP A 21 -15.49 -4.54 -1.98
N TRP A 22 -15.14 -4.01 -0.80
CA TRP A 22 -14.02 -3.13 -0.63
C TRP A 22 -12.91 -3.81 0.17
N LEU A 23 -11.75 -3.97 -0.44
CA LEU A 23 -10.56 -4.52 0.20
C LEU A 23 -9.66 -3.41 0.72
N ASN A 24 -8.99 -3.69 1.82
CA ASN A 24 -8.05 -2.79 2.50
C ASN A 24 -8.69 -1.46 2.95
N VAL A 25 -9.99 -1.48 3.24
CA VAL A 25 -10.73 -0.38 3.87
C VAL A 25 -11.12 -0.82 5.27
N ALA A 26 -10.55 -0.16 6.28
CA ALA A 26 -10.86 -0.46 7.68
C ALA A 26 -12.06 0.35 8.20
N ASP A 27 -12.28 1.52 7.62
CA ASP A 27 -13.41 2.40 7.98
C ASP A 27 -13.69 3.38 6.83
N TRP A 28 -14.84 4.07 6.92
CA TRP A 28 -15.27 5.10 6.01
C TRP A 28 -15.53 6.39 6.76
N GLU A 29 -14.89 7.48 6.34
CA GLU A 29 -15.07 8.79 6.95
C GLU A 29 -15.86 9.73 6.05
N PRO A 30 -16.99 10.28 6.51
CA PRO A 30 -17.73 11.31 5.77
C PRO A 30 -16.84 12.54 5.55
N ARG A 31 -16.77 13.01 4.31
CA ARG A 31 -15.99 14.19 3.94
C ARG A 31 -16.51 14.79 2.63
N ASP A 32 -16.74 16.09 2.63
CA ASP A 32 -17.07 16.90 1.42
C ASP A 32 -18.16 16.26 0.52
N GLY A 33 -19.23 15.74 1.14
CA GLY A 33 -20.35 15.12 0.43
C GLY A 33 -20.09 13.73 -0.15
N GLY A 34 -19.02 13.06 0.27
CA GLY A 34 -18.69 11.68 -0.07
C GLY A 34 -18.13 10.91 1.11
N LEU A 35 -17.49 9.79 0.82
CA LEU A 35 -16.87 8.91 1.80
C LEU A 35 -15.39 8.69 1.46
N GLN A 36 -14.52 8.89 2.43
CA GLN A 36 -13.10 8.62 2.33
C GLN A 36 -12.82 7.20 2.82
N PRO A 37 -12.26 6.30 1.99
CA PRO A 37 -11.78 5.00 2.45
C PRO A 37 -10.52 5.18 3.28
N VAL A 38 -10.49 4.67 4.51
CA VAL A 38 -9.34 4.76 5.39
C VAL A 38 -8.81 3.37 5.74
N ARG A 39 -7.49 3.20 5.70
CA ARG A 39 -6.81 1.94 6.00
C ARG A 39 -6.64 1.67 7.49
N VAL A 40 -6.78 2.71 8.29
CA VAL A 40 -6.62 2.67 9.75
C VAL A 40 -7.81 3.34 10.40
N PRO A 41 -8.53 2.66 11.31
CA PRO A 41 -9.66 3.23 12.01
C PRO A 41 -9.28 4.50 12.77
N LYS A 42 -10.20 5.47 12.85
CA LYS A 42 -10.00 6.76 13.53
C LYS A 42 -9.54 6.61 14.99
N PHE A 43 -10.10 5.62 15.71
CA PHE A 43 -9.71 5.31 17.08
C PHE A 43 -8.19 5.12 17.22
N TRP A 44 -7.57 4.32 16.33
CA TRP A 44 -6.13 4.08 16.32
C TRP A 44 -5.37 5.30 15.83
N ARG A 45 -5.82 5.94 14.75
CA ARG A 45 -5.14 7.11 14.19
C ARG A 45 -5.01 8.25 15.19
N ASN A 46 -5.98 8.43 16.07
CA ASN A 46 -5.91 9.45 17.14
C ASN A 46 -4.81 9.18 18.17
N GLN A 47 -4.30 7.97 18.23
CA GLN A 47 -3.22 7.57 19.15
C GLN A 47 -1.85 7.53 18.46
N TRP A 48 -1.84 7.61 17.13
CA TRP A 48 -0.62 7.55 16.33
C TRP A 48 0.08 8.93 16.30
N PRO A 49 1.42 8.95 16.09
CA PRO A 49 2.10 10.18 15.72
C PRO A 49 1.37 10.83 14.53
N ALA A 50 1.14 12.15 14.59
CA ALA A 50 0.28 12.87 13.66
C ALA A 50 0.59 12.59 12.18
N ARG A 51 1.88 12.47 11.84
CA ARG A 51 2.31 12.14 10.50
C ARG A 51 1.91 10.72 10.09
N THR A 52 2.16 9.73 10.94
CA THR A 52 1.78 8.33 10.68
C THR A 52 0.28 8.19 10.55
N ALA A 53 -0.48 8.86 11.42
CA ALA A 53 -1.94 8.91 11.37
C ALA A 53 -2.44 9.41 10.01
N ARG A 54 -1.82 10.47 9.51
CA ARG A 54 -2.17 11.04 8.20
C ARG A 54 -1.87 10.07 7.04
N ARG A 55 -0.80 9.26 7.12
CA ARG A 55 -0.51 8.22 6.12
C ARG A 55 -1.57 7.12 6.07
N GLY A 56 -2.28 6.89 7.17
CA GLY A 56 -3.42 5.98 7.25
C GLY A 56 -4.62 6.40 6.41
N LEU A 57 -4.70 7.67 5.99
CA LEU A 57 -5.78 8.23 5.15
C LEU A 57 -5.55 8.00 3.64
N SER A 58 -4.35 7.62 3.23
CA SER A 58 -4.04 7.30 1.83
C SER A 58 -4.78 6.04 1.37
N ALA A 59 -5.21 6.02 0.12
CA ALA A 59 -5.91 4.90 -0.50
C ALA A 59 -4.97 3.77 -1.00
N ALA A 60 -3.71 3.71 -0.53
CA ALA A 60 -2.78 2.68 -0.96
C ALA A 60 -3.32 1.26 -0.71
N GLY A 61 -3.46 0.48 -1.79
CA GLY A 61 -4.00 -0.87 -1.75
C GLY A 61 -5.52 -0.96 -1.59
N VAL A 62 -6.24 0.17 -1.51
CA VAL A 62 -7.70 0.16 -1.57
C VAL A 62 -8.14 -0.40 -2.92
N THR A 63 -9.06 -1.34 -2.88
CA THR A 63 -9.53 -2.03 -4.07
C THR A 63 -11.04 -2.22 -3.99
N LEU A 64 -11.74 -1.83 -5.07
CA LEU A 64 -13.15 -2.10 -5.28
C LEU A 64 -13.31 -3.37 -6.10
N ARG A 65 -14.17 -4.29 -5.63
CA ARG A 65 -14.59 -5.49 -6.37
C ARG A 65 -16.10 -5.53 -6.52
N LEU A 66 -16.55 -5.93 -7.70
CA LEU A 66 -17.97 -6.10 -7.99
C LEU A 66 -18.13 -7.12 -9.14
N ARG A 67 -19.32 -7.70 -9.27
CA ARG A 67 -19.68 -8.53 -10.41
C ARG A 67 -20.82 -7.87 -11.17
N THR A 68 -20.62 -7.61 -12.48
CA THR A 68 -21.58 -6.86 -13.28
C THR A 68 -21.48 -7.22 -14.76
N ASN A 69 -22.56 -7.00 -15.48
CA ASN A 69 -22.59 -7.00 -16.95
C ASN A 69 -22.71 -5.57 -17.53
N SER A 70 -22.54 -4.54 -16.69
CA SER A 70 -22.55 -3.16 -17.17
C SER A 70 -21.45 -2.94 -18.20
N LYS A 71 -21.80 -2.29 -19.29
CA LYS A 71 -20.86 -1.91 -20.35
C LYS A 71 -20.06 -0.66 -20.00
N LYS A 72 -20.53 0.08 -19.01
CA LYS A 72 -19.88 1.30 -18.53
C LYS A 72 -19.78 1.32 -17.01
N LEU A 73 -18.61 1.69 -16.50
CA LEU A 73 -18.36 1.92 -15.07
C LEU A 73 -17.71 3.28 -14.89
N VAL A 74 -18.31 4.10 -14.03
CA VAL A 74 -17.81 5.44 -13.70
C VAL A 74 -17.64 5.57 -12.21
N LEU A 75 -16.56 6.18 -11.76
CA LEU A 75 -16.34 6.55 -10.35
C LEU A 75 -16.38 8.07 -10.22
N SER A 76 -17.26 8.57 -9.35
CA SER A 76 -17.28 9.98 -8.98
C SER A 76 -16.37 10.18 -7.77
N VAL A 77 -15.26 10.91 -7.95
CA VAL A 77 -14.20 11.05 -6.94
C VAL A 77 -13.71 12.48 -6.81
N THR A 78 -13.12 12.80 -5.65
CA THR A 78 -12.31 14.00 -5.43
C THR A 78 -10.97 13.58 -4.86
N PHE A 79 -9.87 14.09 -5.42
CA PHE A 79 -8.55 13.93 -4.82
C PHE A 79 -8.28 15.11 -3.89
N ILE A 80 -7.76 14.82 -2.69
CA ILE A 80 -7.38 15.84 -1.72
C ILE A 80 -5.89 15.72 -1.45
N ASP A 81 -5.20 16.83 -1.53
CA ASP A 81 -3.79 16.90 -1.20
C ASP A 81 -3.57 16.84 0.32
N SER A 82 -2.47 16.25 0.71
CA SER A 82 -2.05 16.31 2.11
C SER A 82 -1.67 17.77 2.46
N PRO A 83 -2.24 18.37 3.50
CA PRO A 83 -1.88 19.72 3.93
C PRO A 83 -0.42 19.84 4.37
N ASP A 84 0.30 18.73 4.58
CA ASP A 84 1.73 18.71 4.91
C ASP A 84 2.63 18.53 3.68
N ALA A 85 2.08 18.47 2.48
CA ALA A 85 2.90 18.42 1.30
C ALA A 85 3.71 19.75 1.22
N PRO A 86 5.05 19.70 1.23
CA PRO A 86 5.83 20.94 1.13
C PRO A 86 5.55 21.61 -0.21
N ASP A 87 5.41 22.92 -0.17
CA ASP A 87 5.23 23.71 -1.38
C ASP A 87 6.59 23.93 -2.06
N ASN A 88 7.00 22.98 -2.87
CA ASN A 88 8.24 23.05 -3.64
C ASN A 88 8.06 22.49 -5.05
N ALA A 89 9.00 22.79 -5.94
CA ALA A 89 8.93 22.42 -7.34
C ALA A 89 8.81 20.91 -7.59
N ALA A 90 9.40 20.07 -6.74
CA ALA A 90 9.29 18.61 -6.86
C ALA A 90 7.88 18.14 -6.59
N VAL A 91 7.22 18.69 -5.56
CA VAL A 91 5.82 18.38 -5.24
C VAL A 91 4.88 18.95 -6.28
N ALA A 92 5.13 20.16 -6.78
CA ALA A 92 4.36 20.75 -7.87
C ALA A 92 4.41 19.88 -9.14
N TRP A 93 5.58 19.35 -9.48
CA TRP A 93 5.74 18.43 -10.62
C TRP A 93 4.97 17.14 -10.42
N GLU A 94 5.02 16.56 -9.23
CA GLU A 94 4.27 15.35 -8.91
C GLU A 94 2.75 15.56 -8.93
N ARG A 95 2.29 16.72 -8.43
CA ARG A 95 0.88 17.14 -8.51
C ARG A 95 0.38 17.29 -9.96
N SER A 96 1.27 17.59 -10.90
CA SER A 96 0.92 17.70 -12.32
C SER A 96 0.74 16.34 -13.03
N ARG A 97 1.17 15.25 -12.40
CA ARG A 97 1.03 13.90 -12.98
C ARG A 97 -0.36 13.33 -12.74
N PRO A 98 -0.94 12.62 -13.72
CA PRO A 98 -2.19 11.92 -13.49
C PRO A 98 -1.98 10.79 -12.48
N SER A 99 -2.99 10.56 -11.65
CA SER A 99 -3.12 9.33 -10.88
C SER A 99 -3.82 8.26 -11.70
N PHE A 100 -3.45 6.99 -11.50
CA PHE A 100 -4.00 5.90 -12.29
C PHE A 100 -4.80 4.93 -11.43
N PHE A 101 -6.04 4.65 -11.83
CA PHE A 101 -6.74 3.45 -11.43
C PHE A 101 -6.22 2.27 -12.26
N SER A 102 -6.12 1.08 -11.69
CA SER A 102 -5.79 -0.11 -12.47
C SER A 102 -6.99 -1.05 -12.49
N LEU A 103 -7.44 -1.38 -13.71
CA LEU A 103 -8.61 -2.22 -13.97
C LEU A 103 -8.21 -3.66 -14.21
N TYR A 104 -8.88 -4.58 -13.53
CA TYR A 104 -8.83 -6.01 -13.76
C TYR A 104 -10.22 -6.55 -14.07
N ARG A 105 -10.29 -7.54 -14.95
CA ARG A 105 -11.49 -8.30 -15.28
C ARG A 105 -11.19 -9.78 -15.17
N ASP A 106 -11.97 -10.49 -14.36
CA ASP A 106 -11.79 -11.91 -14.07
C ASP A 106 -10.33 -12.25 -13.71
N GLY A 107 -9.73 -11.42 -12.85
CA GLY A 107 -8.35 -11.54 -12.36
C GLY A 107 -7.25 -11.13 -13.36
N LYS A 108 -7.60 -10.74 -14.59
CA LYS A 108 -6.64 -10.32 -15.63
C LYS A 108 -6.60 -8.80 -15.75
N TYR A 109 -5.41 -8.24 -15.79
CA TYR A 109 -5.21 -6.82 -16.06
C TYR A 109 -5.75 -6.42 -17.42
N VAL A 110 -6.49 -5.30 -17.44
CA VAL A 110 -7.08 -4.74 -18.67
C VAL A 110 -6.35 -3.47 -19.07
N CYS A 111 -6.39 -2.45 -18.21
CA CYS A 111 -5.78 -1.15 -18.47
C CYS A 111 -5.54 -0.35 -17.18
N SER A 112 -4.81 0.73 -17.32
CA SER A 112 -4.74 1.79 -16.31
C SER A 112 -5.45 3.04 -16.82
N VAL A 113 -6.34 3.60 -16.00
CA VAL A 113 -7.16 4.75 -16.33
C VAL A 113 -6.62 5.96 -15.58
N ALA A 114 -6.23 6.99 -16.33
CA ALA A 114 -5.75 8.24 -15.77
C ALA A 114 -6.90 9.06 -15.18
N ALA A 115 -6.68 9.60 -14.00
CA ALA A 115 -7.53 10.61 -13.40
C ALA A 115 -6.71 11.87 -13.13
N LEU A 116 -7.32 13.03 -13.33
CA LEU A 116 -6.68 14.28 -12.99
C LEU A 116 -6.65 14.43 -11.47
N THR A 117 -5.50 14.78 -10.92
CA THR A 117 -5.35 15.11 -9.50
C THR A 117 -5.89 16.50 -9.23
N GLN A 118 -7.21 16.65 -9.34
CA GLN A 118 -7.92 17.90 -9.10
C GLN A 118 -8.69 17.81 -7.78
N TRP A 119 -8.67 18.90 -7.02
CA TRP A 119 -9.43 19.03 -5.77
C TRP A 119 -10.94 19.27 -5.99
N THR A 120 -11.38 19.13 -7.23
CA THR A 120 -12.79 19.20 -7.61
C THR A 120 -13.32 17.81 -7.90
N ARG A 121 -14.60 17.59 -7.61
CA ARG A 121 -15.29 16.36 -7.96
C ARG A 121 -15.22 16.13 -9.46
N GLN A 122 -14.88 14.91 -9.85
CA GLN A 122 -14.80 14.47 -11.23
C GLN A 122 -15.36 13.07 -11.38
N ASP A 123 -15.94 12.81 -12.54
CA ASP A 123 -16.45 11.49 -12.92
C ASP A 123 -15.42 10.82 -13.83
N VAL A 124 -14.80 9.76 -13.31
CA VAL A 124 -13.75 9.01 -14.00
C VAL A 124 -14.35 7.76 -14.62
N THR A 125 -14.39 7.69 -15.95
CA THR A 125 -14.82 6.48 -16.67
C THR A 125 -13.73 5.42 -16.53
N ILE A 126 -14.01 4.37 -15.76
CA ILE A 126 -13.10 3.26 -15.54
C ILE A 126 -13.05 2.35 -16.77
N TYR A 127 -14.20 2.08 -17.36
CA TYR A 127 -14.30 1.48 -18.68
C TYR A 127 -15.63 1.86 -19.36
N ASP A 128 -15.61 1.80 -20.70
CA ASP A 128 -16.76 1.89 -21.58
C ASP A 128 -16.52 0.87 -22.71
N ASP A 129 -17.06 -0.36 -22.54
CA ASP A 129 -16.81 -1.50 -23.43
C ASP A 129 -18.15 -2.19 -23.78
N PRO A 130 -18.70 -1.93 -24.97
CA PRO A 130 -19.97 -2.49 -25.40
C PRO A 130 -19.97 -4.02 -25.56
N GLN A 131 -18.80 -4.64 -25.56
CA GLN A 131 -18.65 -6.09 -25.74
C GLN A 131 -18.52 -6.84 -24.41
N ILE A 132 -18.47 -6.13 -23.27
CA ILE A 132 -18.32 -6.78 -21.97
C ILE A 132 -19.60 -7.57 -21.64
N GLY A 133 -19.42 -8.85 -21.23
CA GLY A 133 -20.44 -9.66 -20.60
C GLY A 133 -20.38 -9.56 -19.08
N GLU A 134 -21.10 -10.42 -18.36
CA GLU A 134 -20.99 -10.50 -16.92
C GLU A 134 -19.59 -10.96 -16.51
N ALA A 135 -18.92 -10.15 -15.69
CA ALA A 135 -17.55 -10.37 -15.25
C ALA A 135 -17.33 -9.88 -13.82
N GLU A 136 -16.34 -10.41 -13.16
CA GLU A 136 -15.79 -9.82 -11.94
C GLU A 136 -14.86 -8.67 -12.32
N ILE A 137 -15.20 -7.48 -11.84
CA ILE A 137 -14.43 -6.26 -12.03
C ILE A 137 -13.69 -5.95 -10.74
N GLN A 138 -12.41 -5.62 -10.86
CA GLN A 138 -11.58 -5.19 -9.76
C GLN A 138 -10.86 -3.91 -10.15
N VAL A 139 -11.02 -2.87 -9.33
CA VAL A 139 -10.43 -1.54 -9.55
C VAL A 139 -9.50 -1.22 -8.39
N LEU A 140 -8.21 -1.13 -8.68
CA LEU A 140 -7.22 -0.66 -7.72
C LEU A 140 -7.22 0.85 -7.71
N PHE A 141 -7.32 1.41 -6.53
CA PHE A 141 -7.34 2.85 -6.33
C PHE A 141 -5.93 3.43 -6.39
N PRO A 142 -5.77 4.61 -6.99
CA PRO A 142 -4.52 5.33 -6.96
C PRO A 142 -4.19 5.76 -5.53
N PHE A 143 -2.91 5.75 -5.23
CA PHE A 143 -2.34 6.48 -4.12
C PHE A 143 -1.37 7.48 -4.71
N TYR A 144 -1.51 8.72 -4.29
CA TYR A 144 -0.68 9.79 -4.82
C TYR A 144 0.63 9.89 -4.01
N TYR A 145 1.69 10.36 -4.66
CA TYR A 145 2.92 10.70 -3.99
C TYR A 145 2.62 11.65 -2.82
N ARG A 146 3.10 11.31 -1.63
CA ARG A 146 2.89 12.02 -0.38
C ARG A 146 1.44 12.10 0.14
N ASN A 147 0.59 11.14 -0.25
CA ASN A 147 -0.69 10.84 0.40
C ASN A 147 -1.88 11.65 -0.02
N ALA A 148 -2.10 11.78 -1.31
CA ALA A 148 -3.41 12.21 -1.75
C ALA A 148 -4.47 11.28 -1.17
N GLU A 149 -5.41 11.89 -0.55
CA GLU A 149 -6.58 11.25 -0.03
C GLU A 149 -7.62 11.24 -1.15
N ILE A 150 -8.47 10.23 -1.18
CA ILE A 150 -9.53 10.11 -2.18
C ILE A 150 -10.86 10.09 -1.46
N ILE A 151 -11.76 10.96 -1.87
CA ILE A 151 -13.17 10.89 -1.51
C ILE A 151 -13.89 10.21 -2.66
N VAL A 152 -14.67 9.20 -2.36
CA VAL A 152 -15.56 8.54 -3.31
C VAL A 152 -16.97 9.05 -3.06
N HIS A 153 -17.62 9.60 -4.08
CA HIS A 153 -18.96 10.14 -3.97
C HIS A 153 -20.02 9.13 -4.37
N ALA A 154 -19.78 8.43 -5.49
CA ALA A 154 -20.70 7.44 -6.02
C ALA A 154 -20.01 6.55 -7.07
N MET A 155 -20.66 5.46 -7.44
CA MET A 155 -20.31 4.62 -8.57
C MET A 155 -21.47 4.58 -9.55
N GLY A 156 -21.21 4.83 -10.83
CA GLY A 156 -22.20 4.83 -11.90
C GLY A 156 -22.07 3.59 -12.80
N ILE A 157 -23.19 2.93 -13.05
CA ILE A 157 -23.33 1.82 -14.02
C ILE A 157 -24.55 2.05 -14.92
N GLU A 158 -24.70 1.27 -15.97
CA GLU A 158 -25.92 1.32 -16.79
C GLU A 158 -27.16 0.89 -15.97
N PRO A 159 -28.33 1.56 -16.15
CA PRO A 159 -29.52 1.32 -15.31
C PRO A 159 -30.07 -0.11 -15.36
N GLN A 160 -29.86 -0.81 -16.46
CA GLN A 160 -30.35 -2.19 -16.66
C GLN A 160 -29.28 -3.25 -16.34
N ALA A 161 -28.10 -2.83 -15.91
CA ALA A 161 -27.03 -3.76 -15.60
C ALA A 161 -27.31 -4.55 -14.33
N THR A 162 -26.92 -5.79 -14.34
CA THR A 162 -26.86 -6.59 -13.10
C THR A 162 -25.69 -6.13 -12.25
N LEU A 163 -25.87 -6.11 -10.95
CA LEU A 163 -24.82 -5.88 -9.98
C LEU A 163 -24.94 -6.89 -8.85
N ARG A 164 -23.84 -7.57 -8.55
CA ARG A 164 -23.77 -8.55 -7.46
C ARG A 164 -22.46 -8.39 -6.71
N ARG A 165 -22.47 -8.73 -5.44
CA ARG A 165 -21.24 -8.89 -4.66
C ARG A 165 -20.45 -10.07 -5.22
N PRO A 166 -19.12 -9.97 -5.41
CA PRO A 166 -18.27 -11.10 -5.75
C PRO A 166 -18.34 -12.19 -4.67
N ALA A 167 -17.99 -13.41 -5.03
CA ALA A 167 -17.82 -14.47 -4.04
C ALA A 167 -16.77 -14.03 -2.98
N PRO A 168 -16.94 -14.48 -1.72
CA PRO A 168 -15.95 -14.25 -0.68
C PRO A 168 -14.56 -14.70 -1.13
N ASP A 169 -13.57 -13.86 -0.88
CA ASP A 169 -12.19 -14.17 -1.23
C ASP A 169 -11.54 -14.96 -0.07
N ASN A 170 -11.44 -16.26 -0.24
CA ASN A 170 -10.91 -17.20 0.75
C ASN A 170 -9.39 -17.42 0.62
N ARG A 171 -8.71 -16.66 -0.25
CA ARG A 171 -7.26 -16.72 -0.38
C ARG A 171 -6.57 -16.19 0.87
N PRO A 172 -5.37 -16.70 1.22
CA PRO A 172 -4.61 -16.17 2.36
C PRO A 172 -4.43 -14.64 2.26
N ARG A 173 -4.63 -13.95 3.37
CA ARG A 173 -4.53 -12.49 3.47
C ARG A 173 -3.15 -12.12 4.01
N VAL A 174 -2.37 -11.40 3.23
CA VAL A 174 -1.03 -10.96 3.61
C VAL A 174 -1.04 -9.48 3.93
N LEU A 175 -0.73 -9.13 5.18
CA LEU A 175 -0.56 -7.76 5.63
C LEU A 175 0.89 -7.31 5.36
N PHE A 176 1.07 -6.38 4.44
CA PHE A 176 2.38 -5.82 4.10
C PHE A 176 2.59 -4.51 4.87
N HIS A 177 3.31 -4.60 5.98
CA HIS A 177 3.68 -3.40 6.75
C HIS A 177 5.08 -2.92 6.38
N GLY A 178 5.20 -1.60 6.19
CA GLY A 178 6.46 -0.97 5.82
C GLY A 178 6.38 0.55 5.70
N ASP A 179 7.43 1.10 5.14
CA ASP A 179 7.59 2.54 4.90
C ASP A 179 7.03 2.99 3.53
N SER A 180 7.66 3.98 2.90
CA SER A 180 7.27 4.51 1.58
C SER A 180 7.39 3.49 0.46
N ILE A 181 8.30 2.53 0.57
CA ILE A 181 8.50 1.48 -0.44
C ILE A 181 7.29 0.55 -0.46
N THR A 182 6.82 0.13 0.72
CA THR A 182 5.59 -0.65 0.87
C THR A 182 4.35 0.16 0.50
N HIS A 183 4.32 1.46 0.85
CA HIS A 183 3.26 2.36 0.44
C HIS A 183 3.12 2.42 -1.09
N GLY A 184 4.25 2.36 -1.83
CA GLY A 184 4.31 2.32 -3.28
C GLY A 184 4.93 3.57 -3.92
N HIS A 185 5.74 4.33 -3.18
CA HIS A 185 6.46 5.46 -3.77
C HIS A 185 7.37 4.99 -4.91
N GLY A 186 7.43 5.78 -5.98
CA GLY A 186 8.28 5.53 -7.13
C GLY A 186 7.59 4.80 -8.29
N VAL A 187 6.41 4.21 -8.10
CA VAL A 187 5.70 3.47 -9.16
C VAL A 187 4.82 4.38 -10.02
N THR A 188 4.57 3.92 -11.24
CA THR A 188 3.70 4.63 -12.20
C THR A 188 2.22 4.37 -11.96
N SER A 189 1.84 3.22 -11.38
CA SER A 189 0.44 2.87 -11.10
C SER A 189 0.33 1.89 -9.92
N PRO A 190 -0.86 1.71 -9.32
CA PRO A 190 -1.05 0.82 -8.16
C PRO A 190 -0.65 -0.63 -8.41
N ARG A 191 -0.83 -1.12 -9.64
CA ARG A 191 -0.45 -2.48 -10.02
C ARG A 191 1.06 -2.73 -9.99
N GLU A 192 1.87 -1.67 -10.07
CA GLU A 192 3.33 -1.78 -10.09
C GLU A 192 3.94 -1.83 -8.68
N THR A 193 3.13 -1.67 -7.62
CA THR A 193 3.64 -1.88 -6.26
C THR A 193 4.08 -3.32 -6.05
N TYR A 194 5.18 -3.53 -5.33
CA TYR A 194 5.61 -4.90 -5.01
C TYR A 194 4.52 -5.67 -4.23
N VAL A 195 3.75 -4.98 -3.42
CA VAL A 195 2.62 -5.55 -2.64
C VAL A 195 1.61 -6.23 -3.56
N TRP A 196 1.17 -5.51 -4.60
CA TRP A 196 0.23 -6.06 -5.56
C TRP A 196 0.84 -7.17 -6.40
N GLN A 197 2.08 -6.97 -6.87
CA GLN A 197 2.76 -7.96 -7.69
C GLN A 197 3.03 -9.28 -6.95
N VAL A 198 3.39 -9.24 -5.67
CA VAL A 198 3.51 -10.45 -4.81
C VAL A 198 2.17 -11.15 -4.73
N ALA A 199 1.09 -10.41 -4.48
CA ALA A 199 -0.24 -10.98 -4.38
C ALA A 199 -0.68 -11.68 -5.67
N GLN A 200 -0.42 -11.08 -6.83
CA GLN A 200 -0.71 -11.70 -8.13
C GLN A 200 0.13 -12.97 -8.37
N LYS A 201 1.41 -12.96 -7.99
CA LYS A 201 2.31 -14.11 -8.15
C LYS A 201 1.93 -15.30 -7.25
N LEU A 202 1.46 -15.04 -6.06
CA LEU A 202 1.20 -16.06 -5.04
C LEU A 202 -0.30 -16.40 -4.85
N GLY A 203 -1.20 -15.69 -5.53
CA GLY A 203 -2.62 -15.90 -5.36
C GLY A 203 -3.11 -15.56 -3.95
N CYS A 204 -2.62 -14.51 -3.33
CA CYS A 204 -3.07 -14.05 -2.01
C CYS A 204 -3.80 -12.71 -2.08
N VAL A 205 -4.47 -12.33 -0.99
CA VAL A 205 -5.13 -11.01 -0.84
C VAL A 205 -4.15 -10.05 -0.19
N PRO A 206 -3.74 -8.97 -0.87
CA PRO A 206 -2.83 -8.00 -0.29
C PRO A 206 -3.55 -7.00 0.60
N LEU A 207 -3.01 -6.75 1.78
CA LEU A 207 -3.38 -5.65 2.65
C LEU A 207 -2.18 -4.70 2.75
N ASN A 208 -2.20 -3.60 2.02
CA ASN A 208 -1.11 -2.63 2.05
C ASN A 208 -1.19 -1.78 3.32
N TYR A 209 -0.19 -1.92 4.18
CA TYR A 209 -0.03 -1.19 5.43
C TYR A 209 1.29 -0.41 5.45
N GLY A 210 1.64 0.16 4.30
CA GLY A 210 2.79 1.03 4.13
C GLY A 210 2.49 2.48 4.55
N PHE A 211 3.44 3.10 5.24
CA PHE A 211 3.33 4.47 5.76
C PHE A 211 4.58 5.28 5.41
N GLY A 212 4.53 5.96 4.28
CA GLY A 212 5.67 6.70 3.72
C GLY A 212 6.29 7.71 4.69
N GLY A 213 7.60 7.59 4.94
CA GLY A 213 8.34 8.45 5.85
C GLY A 213 7.94 8.34 7.31
N SER A 214 7.20 7.29 7.72
CA SER A 214 6.56 7.20 9.03
C SER A 214 6.58 5.80 9.63
N ALA A 215 7.45 4.90 9.17
CA ALA A 215 7.59 3.56 9.72
C ALA A 215 8.77 3.49 10.70
N TRP A 216 8.52 3.91 11.95
CA TRP A 216 9.51 4.11 12.99
C TRP A 216 9.53 3.02 14.09
N ALA A 217 8.89 1.90 13.86
CA ALA A 217 8.64 0.87 14.87
C ALA A 217 7.91 1.40 16.12
N ASP A 218 6.95 2.31 15.92
CA ASP A 218 6.15 2.87 17.01
C ASP A 218 5.22 1.81 17.60
N ASN A 219 5.27 1.61 18.92
CA ASN A 219 4.54 0.55 19.59
C ASN A 219 3.02 0.65 19.40
N VAL A 220 2.47 1.85 19.27
CA VAL A 220 1.04 2.04 18.99
C VAL A 220 0.65 1.51 17.60
N VAL A 221 1.56 1.52 16.63
CA VAL A 221 1.34 0.88 15.31
C VAL A 221 1.37 -0.63 15.46
N ALA A 222 2.30 -1.18 16.29
CA ALA A 222 2.31 -2.60 16.62
C ALA A 222 1.00 -3.04 17.29
N GLN A 223 0.47 -2.26 18.24
CA GLN A 223 -0.82 -2.52 18.89
C GLN A 223 -1.98 -2.50 17.89
N THR A 224 -1.93 -1.60 16.90
CA THR A 224 -2.94 -1.57 15.84
C THR A 224 -2.90 -2.82 14.98
N ILE A 225 -1.71 -3.28 14.58
CA ILE A 225 -1.54 -4.54 13.84
C ILE A 225 -1.99 -5.72 14.70
N ALA A 226 -1.63 -5.74 15.96
CA ALA A 226 -2.00 -6.76 16.94
C ALA A 226 -3.52 -6.87 17.15
N SER A 227 -4.25 -5.75 17.05
CA SER A 227 -5.71 -5.72 17.20
C SER A 227 -6.47 -6.25 15.96
N ARG A 228 -5.78 -6.43 14.82
CA ARG A 228 -6.38 -6.91 13.57
C ARG A 228 -6.44 -8.43 13.55
N ASN A 229 -7.59 -8.95 13.16
CA ASN A 229 -7.81 -10.38 12.97
C ASN A 229 -7.94 -10.80 11.48
N ASP A 230 -7.83 -9.82 10.57
CA ASP A 230 -8.11 -9.97 9.15
C ASP A 230 -6.86 -10.26 8.27
N TRP A 231 -5.79 -10.77 8.86
CA TRP A 231 -4.59 -11.21 8.14
C TRP A 231 -4.13 -12.59 8.59
N ASP A 232 -3.51 -13.35 7.69
CA ASP A 232 -2.98 -14.68 7.94
C ASP A 232 -1.46 -14.66 8.04
N VAL A 233 -0.78 -13.81 7.25
CA VAL A 233 0.67 -13.59 7.25
C VAL A 233 0.96 -12.11 7.34
N LEU A 234 2.01 -11.75 8.08
CA LEU A 234 2.51 -10.39 8.15
C LEU A 234 3.91 -10.30 7.54
N THR A 235 4.15 -9.32 6.68
CA THR A 235 5.52 -8.91 6.31
C THR A 235 5.85 -7.58 6.96
N ILE A 236 7.09 -7.42 7.45
CA ILE A 236 7.58 -6.18 8.07
C ILE A 236 8.85 -5.76 7.36
N MET A 237 8.79 -4.66 6.59
CA MET A 237 9.93 -4.05 5.92
C MET A 237 10.05 -2.59 6.35
N ILE A 238 10.67 -2.37 7.51
CA ILE A 238 10.87 -1.05 8.14
C ILE A 238 12.33 -0.87 8.55
N GLY A 239 12.72 0.40 8.81
CA GLY A 239 14.07 0.76 9.26
C GLY A 239 14.73 1.82 8.40
N THR A 240 14.30 1.98 7.14
CA THR A 240 14.83 3.01 6.24
C THR A 240 14.60 4.42 6.81
N ASN A 241 13.45 4.69 7.42
CA ASN A 241 13.15 6.00 8.00
C ASN A 241 14.04 6.30 9.20
N SER A 242 14.26 5.32 10.09
CA SER A 242 15.14 5.47 11.24
C SER A 242 16.61 5.66 10.85
N LEU A 243 17.04 4.95 9.80
CA LEU A 243 18.37 5.07 9.23
C LEU A 243 18.64 6.44 8.57
N ILE A 244 17.72 6.89 7.73
CA ILE A 244 17.94 8.12 6.92
C ILE A 244 17.63 9.36 7.76
N GLY A 245 16.75 9.25 8.73
CA GLY A 245 16.13 10.39 9.40
C GLY A 245 15.20 11.11 8.43
N SER A 246 13.92 11.02 8.65
CA SER A 246 12.97 11.79 7.86
C SER A 246 12.16 12.63 8.81
N ASP A 247 12.15 13.91 8.59
CA ASP A 247 11.16 14.85 9.01
C ASP A 247 11.41 15.85 10.08
N ALA A 248 10.32 16.32 10.67
CA ALA A 248 10.23 17.40 11.61
C ALA A 248 11.26 17.37 12.76
N ALA A 249 11.80 16.21 13.08
CA ALA A 249 12.95 16.04 13.97
C ALA A 249 14.28 15.92 13.24
N GLY A 250 14.26 15.61 11.92
CA GLY A 250 15.42 15.62 11.01
C GLY A 250 16.57 14.67 11.36
N LYS A 251 16.53 14.01 12.49
CA LYS A 251 17.65 13.20 12.99
C LYS A 251 17.33 11.71 12.86
N PRO A 252 18.30 10.89 12.36
CA PRO A 252 18.21 9.45 12.45
C PRO A 252 18.17 9.00 13.91
N GLU A 253 17.48 7.90 14.19
CA GLU A 253 17.63 7.21 15.46
C GLU A 253 18.99 6.51 15.48
N THR A 254 19.61 6.34 16.66
CA THR A 254 20.76 5.45 16.76
C THR A 254 20.34 4.01 16.56
N VAL A 255 21.26 3.16 16.12
CA VAL A 255 21.01 1.71 15.97
C VAL A 255 20.47 1.12 17.26
N ALA A 256 21.08 1.46 18.40
CA ALA A 256 20.67 0.95 19.71
C ALA A 256 19.21 1.33 20.04
N GLN A 257 18.85 2.60 19.83
CA GLN A 257 17.46 3.08 20.04
C GLN A 257 16.46 2.38 19.13
N TYR A 258 16.78 2.31 17.83
CA TYR A 258 15.91 1.67 16.86
C TYR A 258 15.71 0.18 17.13
N ILE A 259 16.78 -0.56 17.44
CA ILE A 259 16.71 -2.01 17.68
C ILE A 259 15.92 -2.34 18.95
N ALA A 260 16.06 -1.52 20.02
CA ALA A 260 15.22 -1.67 21.21
C ALA A 260 13.73 -1.47 20.89
N LYS A 261 13.39 -0.47 20.08
CA LYS A 261 12.00 -0.24 19.59
C LYS A 261 11.52 -1.40 18.73
N TYR A 262 12.35 -1.87 17.80
CA TYR A 262 12.00 -2.95 16.88
C TYR A 262 11.73 -4.28 17.63
N ASP A 263 12.53 -4.58 18.65
CA ASP A 263 12.34 -5.76 19.48
C ASP A 263 11.02 -5.70 20.27
N SER A 264 10.71 -4.55 20.87
CA SER A 264 9.43 -4.30 21.55
C SER A 264 8.24 -4.37 20.58
N TYR A 265 8.41 -3.82 19.36
CA TYR A 265 7.43 -3.85 18.30
C TYR A 265 7.03 -5.28 17.92
N LEU A 266 8.02 -6.14 17.67
CA LEU A 266 7.79 -7.56 17.39
C LEU A 266 7.15 -8.29 18.56
N ALA A 267 7.57 -7.98 19.80
CA ALA A 267 7.00 -8.59 21.01
C ALA A 267 5.50 -8.30 21.12
N THR A 268 5.09 -7.05 20.88
CA THR A 268 3.70 -6.62 20.94
C THR A 268 2.84 -7.36 19.90
N ILE A 269 3.30 -7.48 18.66
CA ILE A 269 2.57 -8.20 17.61
C ILE A 269 2.50 -9.69 17.92
N ARG A 270 3.61 -10.30 18.32
CA ARG A 270 3.69 -11.74 18.59
C ARG A 270 2.83 -12.15 19.77
N ALA A 271 2.72 -11.33 20.81
CA ALA A 271 1.84 -11.59 21.95
C ALA A 271 0.37 -11.74 21.56
N ALA A 272 -0.10 -10.96 20.58
CA ALA A 272 -1.48 -11.03 20.07
C ALA A 272 -1.68 -12.09 18.98
N ALA A 273 -0.63 -12.45 18.25
CA ALA A 273 -0.69 -13.39 17.15
C ALA A 273 0.39 -14.50 17.28
N PRO A 274 0.29 -15.37 18.29
CA PRO A 274 1.38 -16.28 18.68
C PRO A 274 1.73 -17.31 17.60
N ALA A 275 0.77 -17.71 16.77
CA ALA A 275 0.96 -18.74 15.76
C ALA A 275 1.07 -18.21 14.32
N LYS A 276 0.73 -16.93 14.07
CA LYS A 276 0.74 -16.40 12.70
C LYS A 276 2.15 -16.18 12.18
N PRO A 277 2.46 -16.56 10.93
CA PRO A 277 3.77 -16.32 10.34
C PRO A 277 4.06 -14.81 10.19
N ILE A 278 5.30 -14.42 10.51
CA ILE A 278 5.82 -13.08 10.31
C ILE A 278 7.12 -13.18 9.51
N LEU A 279 7.19 -12.50 8.38
CA LEU A 279 8.40 -12.33 7.58
C LEU A 279 8.99 -10.94 7.83
N CYS A 280 10.08 -10.88 8.56
CA CYS A 280 10.88 -9.69 8.76
C CYS A 280 11.84 -9.51 7.61
N ILE A 281 11.86 -8.31 7.01
CA ILE A 281 12.71 -7.98 5.87
C ILE A 281 13.59 -6.81 6.28
N THR A 282 14.92 -6.96 6.17
CA THR A 282 15.83 -5.85 6.46
C THR A 282 15.71 -4.74 5.42
N PRO A 283 16.08 -3.49 5.71
CA PRO A 283 16.05 -2.40 4.73
C PRO A 283 16.79 -2.77 3.44
N ILE A 284 16.16 -2.48 2.30
CA ILE A 284 16.78 -2.68 0.97
C ILE A 284 17.95 -1.70 0.79
N LEU A 285 18.76 -1.94 -0.24
CA LEU A 285 19.82 -1.03 -0.65
C LEU A 285 19.23 0.33 -1.07
N ASN A 286 19.88 1.42 -0.66
CA ASN A 286 19.47 2.78 -0.99
C ASN A 286 20.67 3.75 -0.94
N ARG A 287 20.46 5.03 -1.25
CA ARG A 287 21.51 6.06 -1.30
C ARG A 287 22.38 6.16 -0.04
N ALA A 288 21.89 5.76 1.12
CA ALA A 288 22.69 5.81 2.35
C ALA A 288 23.83 4.79 2.32
N ASP A 289 23.68 3.69 1.58
CA ASP A 289 24.73 2.70 1.38
C ASP A 289 25.91 3.25 0.59
N LEU A 290 25.67 4.25 -0.25
CA LEU A 290 26.70 4.90 -1.07
C LEU A 290 27.53 5.91 -0.26
N LYS A 291 27.08 6.28 0.95
CA LYS A 291 27.77 7.23 1.82
C LYS A 291 28.76 6.49 2.72
N ARG A 292 30.07 6.77 2.55
CA ARG A 292 31.12 6.21 3.39
C ARG A 292 31.09 6.69 4.84
N SER A 293 30.58 7.90 5.10
CA SER A 293 30.55 8.52 6.42
C SER A 293 29.45 8.04 7.37
N GLY A 294 28.50 7.23 6.87
CA GLY A 294 27.31 6.89 7.64
C GLY A 294 26.28 8.03 7.66
N ASN A 295 25.27 7.91 8.53
CA ASN A 295 24.26 8.93 8.78
C ASN A 295 24.77 10.03 9.75
N GLN A 296 23.90 10.92 10.23
CA GLN A 296 24.26 12.01 11.15
C GLN A 296 24.79 11.51 12.52
N ASN A 297 24.54 10.26 12.88
CA ASN A 297 25.09 9.63 14.08
C ASN A 297 26.41 8.87 13.78
N GLY A 298 26.92 8.90 12.54
CA GLY A 298 28.08 8.14 12.10
C GLY A 298 27.78 6.64 11.86
N GLU A 299 26.52 6.23 11.95
CA GLU A 299 26.13 4.83 11.81
C GLU A 299 25.82 4.48 10.36
N ARG A 300 26.20 3.27 9.96
CA ARG A 300 26.02 2.77 8.60
C ARG A 300 24.73 1.94 8.43
N PRO A 301 24.16 1.86 7.22
CA PRO A 301 22.96 1.06 6.96
C PRO A 301 23.06 -0.40 7.43
N ASN A 302 24.21 -1.04 7.26
CA ASN A 302 24.41 -2.43 7.68
C ASN A 302 24.23 -2.61 9.19
N ALA A 303 24.60 -1.62 10.01
CA ALA A 303 24.40 -1.73 11.47
C ALA A 303 22.91 -1.84 11.84
N TYR A 304 22.02 -1.18 11.10
CA TYR A 304 20.56 -1.33 11.26
C TYR A 304 20.08 -2.71 10.77
N ARG A 305 20.56 -3.17 9.61
CA ARG A 305 20.24 -4.52 9.07
C ARG A 305 20.69 -5.63 10.00
N ASP A 306 21.93 -5.56 10.46
CA ASP A 306 22.52 -6.53 11.39
C ASP A 306 21.76 -6.54 12.73
N GLY A 307 21.38 -5.36 13.21
CA GLY A 307 20.57 -5.23 14.42
C GLY A 307 19.19 -5.88 14.28
N ILE A 308 18.46 -5.61 13.19
CA ILE A 308 17.18 -6.26 12.88
C ILE A 308 17.37 -7.77 12.78
N ALA A 309 18.34 -8.22 11.99
CA ALA A 309 18.65 -9.63 11.82
C ALA A 309 18.97 -10.30 13.17
N GLY A 310 19.76 -9.66 14.01
CA GLY A 310 20.09 -10.15 15.35
C GLY A 310 18.87 -10.29 16.27
N VAL A 311 17.91 -9.35 16.22
CA VAL A 311 16.63 -9.48 16.94
C VAL A 311 15.86 -10.69 16.45
N VAL A 312 15.67 -10.80 15.15
CA VAL A 312 14.89 -11.89 14.54
C VAL A 312 15.52 -13.25 14.84
N GLN A 313 16.83 -13.40 14.63
CA GLN A 313 17.57 -14.64 14.90
C GLN A 313 17.52 -15.08 16.36
N ARG A 314 17.59 -14.14 17.32
CA ARG A 314 17.41 -14.47 18.74
C ARG A 314 16.03 -15.02 19.02
N ARG A 315 14.97 -14.40 18.45
CA ARG A 315 13.58 -14.83 18.64
C ARG A 315 13.28 -16.14 17.94
N GLN A 316 13.87 -16.41 16.79
CA GLN A 316 13.70 -17.67 16.04
C GLN A 316 14.12 -18.91 16.85
N LYS A 317 14.94 -18.77 17.89
CA LYS A 317 15.30 -19.91 18.79
C LYS A 317 14.09 -20.51 19.50
N SER A 318 13.01 -19.73 19.67
CA SER A 318 11.75 -20.13 20.31
C SER A 318 10.50 -19.87 19.46
N ASP A 319 10.64 -19.27 18.28
CA ASP A 319 9.55 -18.85 17.41
C ASP A 319 9.78 -19.36 15.98
N VAL A 320 9.23 -20.52 15.68
CA VAL A 320 9.35 -21.18 14.35
C VAL A 320 8.58 -20.46 13.25
N ASN A 321 7.65 -19.59 13.61
CA ASN A 321 6.82 -18.81 12.69
C ASN A 321 7.37 -17.41 12.41
N LEU A 322 8.57 -17.11 12.90
CA LEU A 322 9.29 -15.88 12.59
C LEU A 322 10.34 -16.17 11.52
N HIS A 323 10.31 -15.41 10.44
CA HIS A 323 11.20 -15.57 9.29
C HIS A 323 11.99 -14.30 9.02
N LEU A 324 13.18 -14.43 8.46
CA LEU A 324 14.06 -13.33 8.09
C LEU A 324 14.38 -13.39 6.59
N LEU A 325 14.30 -12.25 5.92
CA LEU A 325 14.77 -12.03 4.56
C LEU A 325 15.74 -10.85 4.54
N ASP A 326 16.91 -11.07 3.97
CA ASP A 326 17.86 -9.97 3.78
C ASP A 326 17.42 -9.08 2.62
N GLY A 327 17.11 -7.82 2.91
CA GLY A 327 16.68 -6.84 1.94
C GLY A 327 17.73 -6.50 0.86
N LEU A 328 19.02 -6.73 1.15
CA LEU A 328 20.08 -6.56 0.14
C LEU A 328 20.00 -7.58 -1.01
N THR A 329 19.28 -8.68 -0.82
CA THR A 329 19.05 -9.67 -1.89
C THR A 329 17.92 -9.28 -2.86
N LEU A 330 17.13 -8.26 -2.50
CA LEU A 330 15.93 -7.87 -3.25
C LEU A 330 16.22 -6.89 -4.39
N ILE A 331 17.23 -6.04 -4.22
CA ILE A 331 17.62 -5.03 -5.21
C ILE A 331 19.14 -4.85 -5.13
N ASP A 332 19.80 -4.71 -6.27
CA ASP A 332 21.23 -4.43 -6.36
C ASP A 332 21.52 -2.93 -6.49
N ASP A 333 22.80 -2.57 -6.68
CA ASP A 333 23.29 -1.21 -6.81
C ASP A 333 23.04 -0.57 -8.19
N SER A 334 22.24 -1.22 -9.03
CA SER A 334 21.87 -0.70 -10.34
C SER A 334 20.92 0.49 -10.21
N LEU A 335 21.45 1.70 -10.39
CA LEU A 335 20.71 2.95 -10.20
C LEU A 335 19.45 3.07 -11.07
N TYR A 336 19.38 2.36 -12.21
CA TYR A 336 18.20 2.33 -13.05
C TYR A 336 16.98 1.65 -12.39
N LEU A 337 17.16 0.95 -11.28
CA LEU A 337 16.08 0.35 -10.49
C LEU A 337 15.43 1.33 -9.51
N LEU A 338 16.02 2.50 -9.35
CA LEU A 338 15.57 3.53 -8.42
C LEU A 338 15.06 4.77 -9.17
N VAL A 339 14.20 5.53 -8.54
CA VAL A 339 13.89 6.89 -8.99
C VAL A 339 15.04 7.85 -8.63
N THR A 340 14.95 9.09 -9.10
CA THR A 340 16.02 10.10 -9.00
C THR A 340 16.50 10.41 -7.57
N ASP A 341 15.72 10.07 -6.54
CA ASP A 341 16.13 10.26 -5.14
C ASP A 341 17.08 9.16 -4.62
N ASN A 342 17.26 8.09 -5.39
CA ASN A 342 18.07 6.91 -5.07
C ASN A 342 17.69 6.23 -3.74
N VAL A 343 16.42 6.32 -3.36
CA VAL A 343 15.82 5.65 -2.19
C VAL A 343 14.66 4.75 -2.61
N HIS A 344 13.76 5.30 -3.46
CA HIS A 344 12.54 4.62 -3.83
C HIS A 344 12.73 3.81 -5.13
N PRO A 345 12.35 2.53 -5.13
CA PRO A 345 12.36 1.73 -6.35
C PRO A 345 11.33 2.26 -7.36
N ASN A 346 11.71 2.26 -8.63
CA ASN A 346 10.78 2.44 -9.74
C ASN A 346 10.05 1.12 -10.07
N ASP A 347 9.23 1.08 -11.12
CA ASP A 347 8.47 -0.13 -11.50
C ASP A 347 9.38 -1.35 -11.66
N ALA A 348 10.54 -1.22 -12.29
CA ALA A 348 11.49 -2.31 -12.47
C ALA A 348 12.08 -2.78 -11.14
N GLY A 349 12.44 -1.85 -10.26
CA GLY A 349 12.89 -2.14 -8.89
C GLY A 349 11.82 -2.85 -8.07
N MET A 350 10.57 -2.38 -8.14
CA MET A 350 9.44 -3.01 -7.45
C MET A 350 9.16 -4.42 -7.97
N HIS A 351 9.30 -4.64 -9.28
CA HIS A 351 9.16 -5.98 -9.87
C HIS A 351 10.22 -6.95 -9.31
N ARG A 352 11.44 -6.49 -9.16
CA ARG A 352 12.55 -7.27 -8.59
C ARG A 352 12.33 -7.61 -7.12
N ILE A 353 11.93 -6.61 -6.32
CA ILE A 353 11.55 -6.79 -4.91
C ILE A 353 10.40 -7.80 -4.78
N ALA A 354 9.38 -7.67 -5.63
CA ALA A 354 8.25 -8.58 -5.63
C ALA A 354 8.66 -10.03 -5.91
N ALA A 355 9.60 -10.26 -6.83
CA ALA A 355 10.09 -11.60 -7.13
C ALA A 355 10.81 -12.23 -5.92
N GLY A 356 11.68 -11.48 -5.25
CA GLY A 356 12.41 -11.95 -4.07
C GLY A 356 11.50 -12.22 -2.89
N ILE A 357 10.58 -11.29 -2.59
CA ILE A 357 9.60 -11.47 -1.49
C ILE A 357 8.65 -12.65 -1.79
N ALA A 358 8.18 -12.80 -3.03
CA ALA A 358 7.34 -13.92 -3.41
C ALA A 358 8.05 -15.27 -3.23
N THR A 359 9.33 -15.35 -3.55
CA THR A 359 10.13 -16.56 -3.32
C THR A 359 10.20 -16.91 -1.82
N ALA A 360 10.38 -15.90 -0.96
CA ALA A 360 10.45 -16.11 0.50
C ALA A 360 9.08 -16.43 1.13
N LEU A 361 8.00 -15.81 0.62
CA LEU A 361 6.64 -16.02 1.14
C LEU A 361 5.99 -17.32 0.68
N LYS A 362 6.35 -17.82 -0.51
CA LYS A 362 5.73 -19.02 -1.09
C LYS A 362 5.69 -20.21 -0.10
N PRO A 363 6.81 -20.66 0.49
CA PRO A 363 6.78 -21.78 1.42
C PRO A 363 6.03 -21.48 2.73
N ILE A 364 5.86 -20.21 3.10
CA ILE A 364 5.10 -19.80 4.27
C ILE A 364 3.60 -19.96 3.98
N LEU A 365 3.14 -19.51 2.82
CA LEU A 365 1.74 -19.62 2.41
C LEU A 365 1.32 -21.07 2.14
N GLU A 366 2.21 -21.90 1.57
CA GLU A 366 1.97 -23.32 1.32
C GLU A 366 1.73 -24.13 2.62
N ARG A 367 2.20 -23.64 3.78
CA ARG A 367 1.94 -24.27 5.09
C ARG A 367 0.60 -23.87 5.69
N LEU A 368 -0.09 -22.88 5.15
CA LEU A 368 -1.42 -22.45 5.59
C LEU A 368 -2.55 -23.14 4.82
N ALA A 369 -2.23 -23.68 3.65
CA ALA A 369 -3.16 -24.44 2.79
C ALA A 369 -3.29 -25.90 3.26
#